data_702e187b1684a5db025524491fc3bda1
#
_entry.id   702e187b1684a5db025524491fc3bda1
#
_cell.length_a   1.000
_cell.length_b   1.000
_cell.length_c   1.000
_cell.angle_alpha   90.00
_cell.angle_beta   90.00
_cell.angle_gamma   90.00
#
_symmetry.space_group_name_H-M   'P 1'
#
loop_
_entity.id
_entity.type
_entity.pdbx_description
1 polymer ?
#
loop_
_entity_poly.entity_id
_entity_poly.type
_entity_poly.pdbx_seq_one_letter_code
_entity_poly.pdbx_strand_id
1 'polypeptide(L)'
;QMVESDIPIFADMTVASAVKLKKLLYVLAQSVPFKPNYTKLARDLDISRNVLPDYMSYLEKAGLVNLLREKAQGLKLLEKVEKIYLNNTNLAYALSEQVPDIGSVRETVFLSWMRVVCFVTSSAISDFEIDGRTFEIGGKNKTRQQIKQAADGYVVKDDIEYAFRNMIPLWMFGFIY
;
A
#
# COMPACT_ATOMS: atom_id res chain seq x y z
N GLN A 1 -16.33 6.18 -12.48
CA GLN A 1 -16.34 5.44 -13.75
C GLN A 1 -15.57 4.12 -13.62
N MET A 2 -14.27 4.13 -13.34
CA MET A 2 -13.43 2.92 -13.30
C MET A 2 -14.04 1.76 -12.49
N VAL A 3 -14.45 1.99 -11.24
CA VAL A 3 -15.03 0.96 -10.36
C VAL A 3 -16.49 0.62 -10.71
N GLU A 4 -17.22 1.55 -11.31
CA GLU A 4 -18.65 1.40 -11.61
C GLU A 4 -18.92 0.85 -13.02
N SER A 5 -17.96 0.98 -13.94
CA SER A 5 -18.11 0.59 -15.34
C SER A 5 -16.95 -0.25 -15.83
N ASP A 6 -15.72 0.25 -15.79
CA ASP A 6 -14.59 -0.36 -16.51
C ASP A 6 -14.18 -1.71 -15.92
N ILE A 7 -14.00 -1.79 -14.59
CA ILE A 7 -13.70 -3.07 -13.92
C ILE A 7 -14.86 -4.08 -14.06
N PRO A 8 -16.13 -3.71 -13.79
CA PRO A 8 -17.26 -4.62 -13.98
C PRO A 8 -17.38 -5.18 -15.39
N ILE A 9 -17.16 -4.37 -16.43
CA ILE A 9 -17.18 -4.84 -17.82
C ILE A 9 -16.03 -5.82 -18.07
N PHE A 10 -14.82 -5.48 -17.64
CA PHE A 10 -13.64 -6.34 -17.82
C PHE A 10 -13.75 -7.68 -17.10
N ALA A 11 -14.32 -7.69 -15.91
CA ALA A 11 -14.43 -8.87 -15.03
C ALA A 11 -15.77 -9.60 -15.16
N ASP A 12 -16.63 -9.24 -16.11
CA ASP A 12 -17.99 -9.77 -16.29
C ASP A 12 -18.80 -9.79 -14.97
N MET A 13 -18.75 -8.67 -14.26
CA MET A 13 -19.40 -8.53 -12.95
C MET A 13 -20.85 -8.13 -13.08
N THR A 14 -21.69 -8.67 -12.19
CA THR A 14 -23.06 -8.16 -12.00
C THR A 14 -23.02 -6.75 -11.39
N VAL A 15 -24.11 -5.99 -11.57
CA VAL A 15 -24.30 -4.67 -10.95
C VAL A 15 -24.13 -4.74 -9.42
N ALA A 16 -24.69 -5.80 -8.80
CA ALA A 16 -24.55 -6.01 -7.36
C ALA A 16 -23.09 -6.21 -6.93
N SER A 17 -22.29 -6.92 -7.72
CA SER A 17 -20.86 -7.11 -7.49
C SER A 17 -20.08 -5.80 -7.64
N ALA A 18 -20.42 -4.97 -8.62
CA ALA A 18 -19.82 -3.65 -8.82
C ALA A 18 -20.06 -2.72 -7.62
N VAL A 19 -21.27 -2.73 -7.05
CA VAL A 19 -21.60 -1.97 -5.83
C VAL A 19 -20.76 -2.46 -4.65
N LYS A 20 -20.56 -3.76 -4.49
CA LYS A 20 -19.73 -4.34 -3.43
C LYS A 20 -18.25 -3.98 -3.62
N LEU A 21 -17.75 -3.98 -4.85
CA LEU A 21 -16.39 -3.54 -5.17
C LEU A 21 -16.16 -2.06 -4.80
N LYS A 22 -17.13 -1.19 -5.10
CA LYS A 22 -17.09 0.23 -4.73
C LYS A 22 -17.07 0.41 -3.20
N LYS A 23 -17.92 -0.32 -2.48
CA LYS A 23 -17.93 -0.31 -1.01
C LYS A 23 -16.57 -0.79 -0.44
N LEU A 24 -15.98 -1.83 -1.05
CA LEU A 24 -14.65 -2.31 -0.65
C LEU A 24 -13.60 -1.21 -0.77
N LEU A 25 -13.50 -0.54 -1.92
CA LEU A 25 -12.55 0.57 -2.12
C LEU A 25 -12.76 1.68 -1.08
N TYR A 26 -14.02 2.04 -0.79
CA TYR A 26 -14.33 3.04 0.21
C TYR A 26 -13.86 2.64 1.60
N VAL A 27 -14.14 1.39 2.04
CA VAL A 27 -13.68 0.86 3.34
C VAL A 27 -12.16 0.82 3.43
N LEU A 28 -11.49 0.43 2.33
CA LEU A 28 -10.04 0.46 2.27
C LEU A 28 -9.51 1.88 2.47
N ALA A 29 -10.06 2.86 1.78
CA ALA A 29 -9.63 4.26 1.86
C ALA A 29 -9.72 4.86 3.28
N GLN A 30 -10.65 4.38 4.12
CA GLN A 30 -10.79 4.82 5.51
C GLN A 30 -9.72 4.25 6.46
N SER A 31 -9.05 3.17 6.06
CA SER A 31 -8.25 2.35 6.99
C SER A 31 -6.78 2.16 6.61
N VAL A 32 -6.40 2.46 5.37
CA VAL A 32 -5.03 2.21 4.86
C VAL A 32 -3.98 3.16 5.48
N PRO A 33 -2.75 2.69 5.67
CA PRO A 33 -2.28 1.33 5.45
C PRO A 33 -2.64 0.39 6.59
N PHE A 34 -3.08 -0.83 6.28
CA PHE A 34 -3.40 -1.82 7.32
C PHE A 34 -3.20 -3.26 6.84
N LYS A 35 -2.99 -4.17 7.78
CA LYS A 35 -2.97 -5.61 7.53
C LYS A 35 -4.39 -6.13 7.35
N PRO A 36 -4.76 -6.70 6.20
CA PRO A 36 -6.14 -7.07 5.93
C PRO A 36 -6.62 -8.25 6.79
N ASN A 37 -7.77 -8.09 7.42
CA ASN A 37 -8.53 -9.20 7.98
C ASN A 37 -9.65 -9.57 7.01
N TYR A 38 -9.39 -10.54 6.13
CA TYR A 38 -10.34 -10.95 5.08
C TYR A 38 -11.68 -11.43 5.65
N THR A 39 -11.69 -12.10 6.81
CA THR A 39 -12.94 -12.56 7.45
C THR A 39 -13.79 -11.38 7.90
N LYS A 40 -13.16 -10.36 8.52
CA LYS A 40 -13.86 -9.14 8.94
C LYS A 40 -14.38 -8.38 7.73
N LEU A 41 -13.54 -8.12 6.72
CA LEU A 41 -13.93 -7.41 5.50
C LEU A 41 -15.08 -8.11 4.76
N ALA A 42 -15.02 -9.44 4.63
CA ALA A 42 -16.05 -10.23 4.00
C ALA A 42 -17.41 -10.07 4.70
N ARG A 43 -17.42 -10.15 6.02
CA ARG A 43 -18.62 -9.96 6.84
C ARG A 43 -19.17 -8.54 6.73
N ASP A 44 -18.31 -7.53 6.90
CA ASP A 44 -18.73 -6.13 6.95
C ASP A 44 -19.26 -5.62 5.59
N LEU A 45 -18.84 -6.26 4.50
CA LEU A 45 -19.24 -5.93 3.13
C LEU A 45 -20.28 -6.90 2.54
N ASP A 46 -20.69 -7.93 3.28
CA ASP A 46 -21.55 -9.00 2.77
C ASP A 46 -21.02 -9.63 1.46
N ILE A 47 -19.72 -9.95 1.46
CA ILE A 47 -19.00 -10.57 0.35
C ILE A 47 -18.50 -11.94 0.80
N SER A 48 -18.55 -12.94 -0.08
CA SER A 48 -17.89 -14.22 0.20
C SER A 48 -16.38 -14.02 0.42
N ARG A 49 -15.83 -14.62 1.47
CA ARG A 49 -14.39 -14.58 1.75
C ARG A 49 -13.55 -15.07 0.57
N ASN A 50 -14.06 -16.02 -0.21
CA ASN A 50 -13.34 -16.59 -1.35
C ASN A 50 -13.29 -15.65 -2.56
N VAL A 51 -14.22 -14.70 -2.68
CA VAL A 51 -14.29 -13.71 -3.77
C VAL A 51 -13.47 -12.45 -3.46
N LEU A 52 -13.23 -12.19 -2.18
CA LEU A 52 -12.53 -10.97 -1.74
C LEU A 52 -11.11 -10.82 -2.33
N PRO A 53 -10.29 -11.89 -2.46
CA PRO A 53 -8.99 -11.80 -3.12
C PRO A 53 -9.09 -11.34 -4.59
N ASP A 54 -10.11 -11.79 -5.32
CA ASP A 54 -10.33 -11.38 -6.71
C ASP A 54 -10.65 -9.88 -6.79
N TYR A 55 -11.52 -9.39 -5.90
CA TYR A 55 -11.83 -7.96 -5.82
C TYR A 55 -10.60 -7.11 -5.51
N MET A 56 -9.74 -7.58 -4.58
CA MET A 56 -8.47 -6.91 -4.30
C MET A 56 -7.56 -6.90 -5.53
N SER A 57 -7.48 -8.01 -6.26
CA SER A 57 -6.71 -8.11 -7.51
C SER A 57 -7.23 -7.17 -8.59
N TYR A 58 -8.54 -7.02 -8.73
CA TYR A 58 -9.11 -6.06 -9.68
C TYR A 58 -8.77 -4.61 -9.32
N LEU A 59 -8.86 -4.25 -8.04
CA LEU A 59 -8.48 -2.91 -7.58
C LEU A 59 -6.97 -2.65 -7.77
N GLU A 60 -6.12 -3.66 -7.55
CA GLU A 60 -4.68 -3.56 -7.78
C GLU A 60 -4.36 -3.40 -9.26
N LYS A 61 -4.95 -4.23 -10.15
CA LYS A 61 -4.77 -4.13 -11.60
C LYS A 61 -5.28 -2.81 -12.17
N ALA A 62 -6.34 -2.27 -11.59
CA ALA A 62 -6.87 -0.96 -11.96
C ALA A 62 -6.04 0.22 -11.42
N GLY A 63 -4.96 -0.04 -10.67
CA GLY A 63 -4.11 1.01 -10.10
C GLY A 63 -4.78 1.84 -9.01
N LEU A 64 -5.75 1.27 -8.28
CA LEU A 64 -6.43 1.95 -7.17
C LEU A 64 -5.82 1.62 -5.82
N VAL A 65 -5.28 0.41 -5.67
CA VAL A 65 -4.60 -0.04 -4.46
C VAL A 65 -3.25 -0.67 -4.77
N ASN A 66 -2.38 -0.70 -3.77
CA ASN A 66 -1.12 -1.44 -3.77
C ASN A 66 -1.19 -2.51 -2.68
N LEU A 67 -1.09 -3.78 -3.08
CA LEU A 67 -1.02 -4.91 -2.14
C LEU A 67 0.44 -5.21 -1.83
N LEU A 68 0.91 -4.80 -0.65
CA LEU A 68 2.27 -5.08 -0.19
C LEU A 68 2.35 -6.52 0.33
N ARG A 69 3.23 -7.32 -0.26
CA ARG A 69 3.40 -8.75 0.06
C ARG A 69 4.71 -8.98 0.79
N GLU A 70 4.78 -10.08 1.56
CA GLU A 70 6.05 -10.56 2.12
C GLU A 70 6.98 -11.03 0.99
N LYS A 71 8.29 -11.00 1.26
CA LYS A 71 9.27 -11.64 0.40
C LYS A 71 9.08 -13.16 0.47
N ALA A 72 8.64 -13.75 -0.63
CA ALA A 72 8.43 -15.17 -0.76
C ALA A 72 8.92 -15.66 -2.13
N GLN A 73 9.07 -16.98 -2.29
CA GLN A 73 9.45 -17.59 -3.56
C GLN A 73 8.29 -18.42 -4.14
N GLY A 74 8.19 -18.44 -5.46
CA GLY A 74 7.19 -19.22 -6.17
C GLY A 74 5.76 -18.74 -5.94
N LEU A 75 4.81 -19.66 -5.93
CA LEU A 75 3.37 -19.35 -5.78
C LEU A 75 3.01 -18.66 -4.46
N LYS A 76 3.79 -18.86 -3.41
CA LYS A 76 3.57 -18.20 -2.11
C LYS A 76 3.67 -16.67 -2.18
N LEU A 77 4.38 -16.14 -3.17
CA LEU A 77 4.48 -14.69 -3.41
C LEU A 77 3.11 -14.05 -3.67
N LEU A 78 2.15 -14.80 -4.22
CA LEU A 78 0.82 -14.32 -4.58
C LEU A 78 -0.19 -14.40 -3.44
N GLU A 79 0.11 -15.17 -2.38
CA GLU A 79 -0.91 -15.58 -1.41
C GLU A 79 -1.05 -14.65 -0.20
N LYS A 80 0.04 -14.02 0.28
CA LYS A 80 -0.01 -13.29 1.55
C LYS A 80 0.20 -11.79 1.39
N VAL A 81 -0.88 -11.06 1.48
CA VAL A 81 -0.86 -9.60 1.58
C VAL A 81 -0.62 -9.20 3.03
N GLU A 82 0.49 -8.49 3.29
CA GLU A 82 0.83 -7.99 4.62
C GLU A 82 0.20 -6.64 4.92
N LYS A 83 0.25 -5.72 3.96
CA LYS A 83 -0.40 -4.41 4.09
C LYS A 83 -1.10 -4.03 2.78
N ILE A 84 -2.18 -3.29 2.89
CA ILE A 84 -2.87 -2.65 1.76
C ILE A 84 -2.62 -1.15 1.84
N TYR A 85 -2.30 -0.55 0.71
CA TYR A 85 -2.17 0.88 0.53
C TYR A 85 -3.08 1.34 -0.60
N LEU A 86 -3.44 2.63 -0.63
CA LEU A 86 -3.93 3.23 -1.87
C LEU A 86 -2.76 3.42 -2.83
N ASN A 87 -3.03 3.39 -4.13
CA ASN A 87 -1.97 3.61 -5.13
C ASN A 87 -1.55 5.08 -5.24
N ASN A 88 -2.41 5.99 -4.80
CA ASN A 88 -2.15 7.43 -4.84
C ASN A 88 -2.74 8.11 -3.60
N THR A 89 -1.98 9.00 -2.98
CA THR A 89 -2.42 9.73 -1.80
C THR A 89 -3.63 10.63 -2.04
N ASN A 90 -3.83 11.12 -3.26
CA ASN A 90 -5.03 11.88 -3.62
C ASN A 90 -6.32 11.07 -3.42
N LEU A 91 -6.27 9.74 -3.59
CA LEU A 91 -7.41 8.87 -3.31
C LEU A 91 -7.76 8.87 -1.81
N ALA A 92 -6.76 8.93 -0.92
CA ALA A 92 -7.01 9.04 0.51
C ALA A 92 -7.77 10.34 0.84
N TYR A 93 -7.31 11.47 0.33
CA TYR A 93 -7.99 12.76 0.55
C TYR A 93 -9.35 12.86 -0.12
N ALA A 94 -9.55 12.19 -1.27
CA ALA A 94 -10.82 12.23 -2.00
C ALA A 94 -11.89 11.29 -1.44
N LEU A 95 -11.49 10.17 -0.82
CA LEU A 95 -12.41 9.10 -0.40
C LEU A 95 -12.52 8.99 1.13
N SER A 96 -11.56 9.50 1.90
CA SER A 96 -11.61 9.44 3.35
C SER A 96 -12.55 10.50 3.92
N GLU A 97 -13.31 10.15 4.95
CA GLU A 97 -14.13 11.09 5.72
C GLU A 97 -13.30 11.97 6.67
N GLN A 98 -12.12 11.53 6.99
CA GLN A 98 -11.19 12.23 7.90
C GLN A 98 -9.91 12.60 7.16
N VAL A 99 -9.19 13.58 7.68
CA VAL A 99 -7.86 13.92 7.17
C VAL A 99 -6.95 12.69 7.33
N PRO A 100 -6.34 12.19 6.25
CA PRO A 100 -5.45 11.05 6.32
C PRO A 100 -4.29 11.29 7.28
N ASP A 101 -3.89 10.24 8.00
CA ASP A 101 -2.70 10.29 8.85
C ASP A 101 -1.44 10.56 8.01
N ILE A 102 -0.65 11.53 8.40
CA ILE A 102 0.53 11.97 7.65
C ILE A 102 1.62 10.89 7.56
N GLY A 103 1.72 9.99 8.54
CA GLY A 103 2.61 8.82 8.48
C GLY A 103 2.19 7.88 7.36
N SER A 104 0.91 7.58 7.28
CA SER A 104 0.28 6.77 6.24
C SER A 104 0.45 7.39 4.84
N VAL A 105 0.33 8.71 4.74
CA VAL A 105 0.58 9.45 3.49
C VAL A 105 2.03 9.27 3.04
N ARG A 106 3.01 9.42 3.94
CA ARG A 106 4.44 9.24 3.63
C ARG A 106 4.77 7.83 3.14
N GLU A 107 4.29 6.80 3.84
CA GLU A 107 4.46 5.41 3.42
C GLU A 107 3.84 5.17 2.03
N THR A 108 2.62 5.68 1.80
CA THR A 108 1.92 5.54 0.51
C THR A 108 2.69 6.22 -0.62
N VAL A 109 3.19 7.44 -0.42
CA VAL A 109 4.00 8.16 -1.40
C VAL A 109 5.26 7.36 -1.77
N PHE A 110 6.01 6.93 -0.75
CA PHE A 110 7.22 6.13 -0.97
C PHE A 110 6.94 4.86 -1.77
N LEU A 111 5.95 4.07 -1.34
CA LEU A 111 5.57 2.83 -2.01
C LEU A 111 5.13 3.07 -3.46
N SER A 112 4.31 4.10 -3.70
CA SER A 112 3.78 4.42 -5.03
C SER A 112 4.90 4.77 -6.01
N TRP A 113 5.88 5.57 -5.58
CA TRP A 113 7.04 5.92 -6.41
C TRP A 113 7.96 4.73 -6.64
N MET A 114 8.31 4.00 -5.59
CA MET A 114 9.25 2.88 -5.70
C MET A 114 8.72 1.73 -6.55
N ARG A 115 7.41 1.46 -6.52
CA ARG A 115 6.80 0.38 -7.32
C ARG A 115 6.82 0.63 -8.83
N VAL A 116 7.08 1.85 -9.27
CA VAL A 116 7.27 2.15 -10.70
C VAL A 116 8.57 1.56 -11.22
N VAL A 117 9.62 1.52 -10.39
CA VAL A 117 10.99 1.19 -10.80
C VAL A 117 11.55 -0.09 -10.19
N CYS A 118 10.97 -0.59 -9.11
CA CYS A 118 11.48 -1.78 -8.43
C CYS A 118 10.40 -2.61 -7.72
N PHE A 119 10.77 -3.84 -7.37
CA PHE A 119 9.93 -4.74 -6.60
C PHE A 119 10.07 -4.43 -5.11
N VAL A 120 8.98 -4.00 -4.49
CA VAL A 120 8.91 -3.64 -3.06
C VAL A 120 8.17 -4.72 -2.30
N THR A 121 8.75 -5.19 -1.21
CA THR A 121 8.15 -6.14 -0.27
C THR A 121 8.01 -5.56 1.13
N SER A 122 7.21 -6.18 1.98
CA SER A 122 7.16 -5.84 3.39
C SER A 122 8.47 -6.25 4.08
N SER A 123 8.94 -5.42 5.01
CA SER A 123 10.05 -5.77 5.88
C SER A 123 9.53 -6.44 7.16
N ALA A 124 10.29 -7.40 7.69
CA ALA A 124 9.99 -8.02 8.98
C ALA A 124 10.25 -7.09 10.19
N ILE A 125 11.06 -6.05 9.99
CA ILE A 125 11.54 -5.17 11.06
C ILE A 125 11.22 -3.68 10.83
N SER A 126 10.67 -3.33 9.67
CA SER A 126 10.41 -1.95 9.27
C SER A 126 9.25 -1.89 8.27
N ASP A 127 9.12 -0.79 7.52
CA ASP A 127 8.04 -0.59 6.58
C ASP A 127 8.23 -1.40 5.29
N PHE A 128 9.41 -1.27 4.62
CA PHE A 128 9.65 -1.85 3.31
C PHE A 128 11.03 -2.52 3.18
N GLU A 129 11.10 -3.51 2.29
CA GLU A 129 12.36 -4.11 1.82
C GLU A 129 12.45 -4.04 0.29
N ILE A 130 13.60 -3.61 -0.23
CA ILE A 130 13.92 -3.49 -1.65
C ILE A 130 15.34 -4.01 -1.84
N ASP A 131 15.52 -5.08 -2.63
CA ASP A 131 16.83 -5.67 -2.94
C ASP A 131 17.70 -5.95 -1.70
N GLY A 132 17.07 -6.41 -0.61
CA GLY A 132 17.76 -6.71 0.65
C GLY A 132 18.05 -5.50 1.54
N ARG A 133 17.70 -4.29 1.11
CA ARG A 133 17.77 -3.06 1.89
C ARG A 133 16.47 -2.79 2.61
N THR A 134 16.56 -2.36 3.84
CA THR A 134 15.41 -2.04 4.69
C THR A 134 15.16 -0.54 4.74
N PHE A 135 13.92 -0.12 4.55
CA PHE A 135 13.51 1.28 4.54
C PHE A 135 12.46 1.54 5.61
N GLU A 136 12.73 2.50 6.48
CA GLU A 136 11.85 3.01 7.52
C GLU A 136 11.41 4.42 7.15
N ILE A 137 10.12 4.65 7.02
CA ILE A 137 9.57 5.92 6.54
C ILE A 137 9.05 6.75 7.71
N GLY A 138 9.30 8.06 7.68
CA GLY A 138 8.76 8.93 8.73
C GLY A 138 9.00 10.42 8.52
N GLY A 139 8.59 11.19 9.50
CA GLY A 139 8.81 12.63 9.54
C GLY A 139 10.22 13.00 10.04
N LYS A 140 10.49 14.31 10.14
CA LYS A 140 11.78 14.88 10.54
C LYS A 140 12.40 14.25 11.79
N ASN A 141 11.58 13.89 12.77
CA ASN A 141 12.03 13.34 14.06
C ASN A 141 12.16 11.81 14.07
N LYS A 142 11.89 11.12 12.97
CA LYS A 142 12.02 9.66 12.91
C LYS A 142 13.46 9.24 13.19
N THR A 143 13.64 8.21 14.02
CA THR A 143 14.96 7.70 14.42
C THR A 143 15.24 6.34 13.78
N ARG A 144 16.50 5.89 13.84
CA ARG A 144 16.90 4.56 13.35
C ARG A 144 16.56 3.41 14.32
N GLN A 145 15.76 3.64 15.34
CA GLN A 145 15.58 2.65 16.43
C GLN A 145 15.02 1.32 15.92
N GLN A 146 14.05 1.35 15.00
CA GLN A 146 13.44 0.14 14.44
C GLN A 146 14.42 -0.66 13.55
N ILE A 147 15.27 0.04 12.81
CA ILE A 147 16.23 -0.58 11.87
C ILE A 147 17.66 -0.72 12.40
N LYS A 148 17.85 -0.62 13.73
CA LYS A 148 19.20 -0.76 14.34
C LYS A 148 19.87 -2.10 14.00
N GLN A 149 19.09 -3.15 13.85
CA GLN A 149 19.56 -4.51 13.56
C GLN A 149 19.64 -4.81 12.05
N ALA A 150 19.18 -3.89 11.20
CA ALA A 150 19.29 -4.06 9.75
C ALA A 150 20.74 -3.85 9.30
N ALA A 151 21.30 -4.81 8.57
CA ALA A 151 22.64 -4.71 8.01
C ALA A 151 22.75 -3.53 7.02
N ASP A 152 21.73 -3.33 6.21
CA ASP A 152 21.61 -2.23 5.23
C ASP A 152 20.25 -1.53 5.40
N GLY A 153 20.17 -0.66 6.41
CA GLY A 153 18.92 0.02 6.80
C GLY A 153 18.99 1.53 6.56
N TYR A 154 17.94 2.07 5.96
CA TYR A 154 17.76 3.48 5.62
C TYR A 154 16.52 4.07 6.31
N VAL A 155 16.66 5.31 6.80
CA VAL A 155 15.51 6.10 7.27
C VAL A 155 15.18 7.13 6.20
N VAL A 156 13.99 7.01 5.62
CA VAL A 156 13.47 7.98 4.65
C VAL A 156 12.66 9.01 5.41
N LYS A 157 13.10 10.25 5.36
CA LYS A 157 12.52 11.34 6.15
C LYS A 157 11.86 12.39 5.28
N ASP A 158 10.66 12.76 5.68
CA ASP A 158 10.04 14.00 5.23
C ASP A 158 10.57 15.20 6.02
N ASP A 159 10.43 16.40 5.48
CA ASP A 159 10.86 17.68 6.10
C ASP A 159 12.36 17.79 6.38
N ILE A 160 13.21 17.11 5.58
CA ILE A 160 14.66 17.35 5.53
C ILE A 160 15.09 17.65 4.09
N GLU A 161 16.10 18.52 3.95
CA GLU A 161 16.59 18.98 2.64
C GLU A 161 17.72 18.12 2.10
N TYR A 162 18.58 17.59 2.98
CA TYR A 162 19.81 16.91 2.58
C TYR A 162 19.88 15.50 3.15
N ALA A 163 20.45 14.59 2.35
CA ALA A 163 20.80 13.26 2.81
C ALA A 163 22.03 13.31 3.74
N PHE A 164 22.00 12.48 4.80
CA PHE A 164 23.14 12.31 5.70
C PHE A 164 23.25 10.85 6.14
N ARG A 165 24.36 10.20 5.80
CA ARG A 165 24.57 8.76 6.06
C ARG A 165 23.41 7.94 5.47
N ASN A 166 22.71 7.19 6.33
CA ASN A 166 21.55 6.36 5.95
C ASN A 166 20.21 7.10 6.13
N MET A 167 20.20 8.41 6.23
CA MET A 167 19.01 9.24 6.22
C MET A 167 18.86 9.90 4.86
N ILE A 168 17.73 9.66 4.20
CA ILE A 168 17.48 10.13 2.83
C ILE A 168 16.17 10.94 2.84
N PRO A 169 16.15 12.15 2.24
CA PRO A 169 14.91 12.91 2.07
C PRO A 169 13.88 12.14 1.25
N LEU A 170 12.62 12.12 1.70
CA LEU A 170 11.53 11.43 1.00
C LEU A 170 11.36 11.97 -0.43
N TRP A 171 11.46 13.29 -0.62
CA TRP A 171 11.27 13.92 -1.93
C TRP A 171 12.26 13.44 -3.00
N MET A 172 13.45 12.95 -2.63
CA MET A 172 14.44 12.44 -3.59
C MET A 172 13.92 11.21 -4.35
N PHE A 173 13.05 10.41 -3.74
CA PHE A 173 12.47 9.23 -4.38
C PHE A 173 11.45 9.57 -5.46
N GLY A 174 10.92 10.79 -5.48
CA GLY A 174 10.05 11.30 -6.55
C GLY A 174 10.77 11.60 -7.88
N PHE A 175 12.09 11.51 -7.94
CA PHE A 175 12.91 11.78 -9.13
C PHE A 175 13.60 10.52 -9.70
N ILE A 176 13.19 9.33 -9.28
CA ILE A 176 13.87 8.08 -9.69
C ILE A 176 13.38 7.56 -11.06
N TYR A 177 12.32 8.13 -11.63
CA TYR A 177 11.72 7.70 -12.91
C TYR A 177 11.53 8.83 -13.87
#